data_a097157503a5d8b3c9d27b70caddafec
#
_entry.id   a097157503a5d8b3c9d27b70caddafec
#
_cell.length_a   1.000
_cell.length_b   1.000
_cell.length_c   1.000
_cell.angle_alpha   90.00
_cell.angle_beta   90.00
_cell.angle_gamma   90.00
#
_symmetry.space_group_name_H-M   'P 1'
#
loop_
_entity.id
_entity.type
_entity.pdbx_description
1 polymer ?
#
loop_
_entity_poly.entity_id
_entity_poly.type
_entity_poly.pdbx_seq_one_letter_code
_entity_poly.pdbx_strand_id
1 'polypeptide(L)'
;EPLIVLRDTNVVVEGNRRLAALKLLSAELEPPAGRTSIEDAVAAAEFRPQEVPCLAFDDENEILRYLGFRHITGIKAWSALQKARYAERMYDKYKTLPEDEGLRLLARETGSRRDTVGQMLTALKLYDRAEERNFFGLPIVPEQIEFSVLGTALSYSALIEFLGLESRSDIKAKGLEERALKDVFDWLFVVE
;
A
#
# COMPACT_ATOMS: atom_id res chain seq x y z
N GLU A 1 1.94 15.68 -6.42
CA GLU A 1 0.84 15.76 -7.42
C GLU A 1 0.00 17.01 -7.18
N PRO A 2 -0.40 17.76 -8.24
CA PRO A 2 -1.23 18.96 -8.10
C PRO A 2 -2.67 18.59 -7.70
N LEU A 3 -3.40 19.57 -7.13
CA LEU A 3 -4.85 19.49 -7.01
C LEU A 3 -5.49 19.72 -8.39
N ILE A 4 -6.59 19.04 -8.69
CA ILE A 4 -7.37 19.28 -9.91
C ILE A 4 -8.56 20.17 -9.54
N VAL A 5 -8.64 21.32 -10.18
CA VAL A 5 -9.57 22.40 -9.78
C VAL A 5 -10.40 22.82 -10.98
N LEU A 6 -11.70 23.05 -10.78
CA LEU A 6 -12.57 23.72 -11.74
C LEU A 6 -12.38 25.23 -11.55
N ARG A 7 -11.91 25.94 -12.61
CA ARG A 7 -11.45 27.34 -12.54
C ARG A 7 -12.55 28.30 -12.07
N ASP A 8 -13.74 28.17 -12.62
CA ASP A 8 -14.82 29.11 -12.36
C ASP A 8 -15.31 29.12 -10.92
N THR A 9 -15.26 27.94 -10.27
CA THR A 9 -15.81 27.74 -8.93
C THR A 9 -14.74 27.53 -7.87
N ASN A 10 -13.47 27.34 -8.27
CA ASN A 10 -12.36 26.90 -7.42
C ASN A 10 -12.65 25.59 -6.66
N VAL A 11 -13.57 24.76 -7.19
CA VAL A 11 -13.88 23.46 -6.58
C VAL A 11 -12.77 22.48 -6.92
N VAL A 12 -12.22 21.86 -5.88
CA VAL A 12 -11.25 20.76 -6.05
C VAL A 12 -12.01 19.47 -6.39
N VAL A 13 -11.79 18.98 -7.61
CA VAL A 13 -12.44 17.76 -8.12
C VAL A 13 -11.61 16.52 -7.76
N GLU A 14 -10.28 16.63 -7.77
CA GLU A 14 -9.37 15.55 -7.41
C GLU A 14 -8.27 16.08 -6.47
N GLY A 15 -7.89 15.24 -5.49
CA GLY A 15 -6.93 15.59 -4.46
C GLY A 15 -7.57 16.03 -3.15
N ASN A 16 -8.83 15.66 -2.90
CA ASN A 16 -9.60 16.06 -1.71
C ASN A 16 -8.92 15.65 -0.38
N ARG A 17 -8.21 14.53 -0.33
CA ARG A 17 -7.43 14.14 0.87
C ARG A 17 -6.28 15.12 1.13
N ARG A 18 -5.60 15.61 0.08
CA ARG A 18 -4.54 16.61 0.19
C ARG A 18 -5.12 17.97 0.59
N LEU A 19 -6.25 18.36 0.00
CA LEU A 19 -6.96 19.58 0.39
C LEU A 19 -7.36 19.53 1.88
N ALA A 20 -7.91 18.42 2.36
CA ALA A 20 -8.25 18.25 3.76
C ALA A 20 -7.02 18.39 4.67
N ALA A 21 -5.89 17.77 4.31
CA ALA A 21 -4.64 17.90 5.06
C ALA A 21 -4.13 19.36 5.07
N LEU A 22 -4.22 20.07 3.94
CA LEU A 22 -3.84 21.48 3.86
C LEU A 22 -4.71 22.36 4.78
N LYS A 23 -6.02 22.14 4.76
CA LYS A 23 -6.96 22.86 5.63
C LYS A 23 -6.76 22.59 7.12
N LEU A 24 -6.39 21.36 7.49
CA LEU A 24 -5.99 21.02 8.86
C LEU A 24 -4.70 21.76 9.26
N LEU A 25 -3.73 21.81 8.36
CA LEU A 25 -2.44 22.49 8.60
C LEU A 25 -2.58 24.03 8.65
N SER A 26 -3.52 24.62 7.92
CA SER A 26 -3.83 26.06 7.94
C SER A 26 -4.80 26.45 9.06
N ALA A 27 -5.29 25.50 9.84
CA ALA A 27 -6.33 25.67 10.85
C ALA A 27 -7.69 26.15 10.30
N GLU A 28 -7.94 25.98 8.99
CA GLU A 28 -9.25 26.19 8.38
C GLU A 28 -10.23 25.02 8.65
N LEU A 29 -9.69 23.86 9.04
CA LEU A 29 -10.44 22.68 9.42
C LEU A 29 -9.91 22.15 10.74
N GLU A 30 -10.79 21.83 11.66
CA GLU A 30 -10.43 21.18 12.92
C GLU A 30 -10.29 19.65 12.73
N PRO A 31 -9.34 19.01 13.44
CA PRO A 31 -9.25 17.56 13.45
C PRO A 31 -10.56 16.92 13.92
N PRO A 32 -11.01 15.81 13.30
CA PRO A 32 -12.23 15.13 13.75
C PRO A 32 -12.10 14.65 15.19
N ALA A 33 -13.14 14.85 15.99
CA ALA A 33 -13.16 14.45 17.40
C ALA A 33 -12.78 12.96 17.59
N GLY A 34 -11.89 12.69 18.54
CA GLY A 34 -11.40 11.34 18.85
C GLY A 34 -10.33 10.79 17.88
N ARG A 35 -9.79 11.63 16.99
CA ARG A 35 -8.68 11.28 16.08
C ARG A 35 -7.36 11.90 16.53
N THR A 36 -6.89 11.51 17.73
CA THR A 36 -5.66 12.01 18.34
C THR A 36 -4.44 11.92 17.44
N SER A 37 -4.33 10.88 16.60
CA SER A 37 -3.25 10.73 15.64
C SER A 37 -3.21 11.85 14.58
N ILE A 38 -4.36 12.46 14.26
CA ILE A 38 -4.42 13.60 13.34
C ILE A 38 -4.02 14.87 14.09
N GLU A 39 -4.50 15.05 15.31
CA GLU A 39 -4.15 16.17 16.19
C GLU A 39 -2.63 16.21 16.41
N ASP A 40 -2.03 15.07 16.78
CA ASP A 40 -0.59 14.93 16.98
C ASP A 40 0.20 15.23 15.69
N ALA A 41 -0.27 14.73 14.53
CA ALA A 41 0.38 14.98 13.25
C ALA A 41 0.32 16.46 12.85
N VAL A 42 -0.79 17.15 13.10
CA VAL A 42 -0.93 18.60 12.84
C VAL A 42 -0.06 19.40 13.80
N ALA A 43 0.00 19.02 15.07
CA ALA A 43 0.84 19.69 16.07
C ALA A 43 2.33 19.52 15.78
N ALA A 44 2.76 18.34 15.32
CA ALA A 44 4.15 18.03 14.99
C ALA A 44 4.59 18.54 13.61
N ALA A 45 3.69 19.14 12.81
CA ALA A 45 4.01 19.59 11.47
C ALA A 45 4.94 20.82 11.49
N GLU A 46 6.17 20.63 11.03
CA GLU A 46 7.16 21.70 10.90
C GLU A 46 6.92 22.60 9.67
N PHE A 47 6.31 22.03 8.61
CA PHE A 47 6.06 22.72 7.36
C PHE A 47 4.56 22.90 7.12
N ARG A 48 4.15 24.15 6.87
CA ARG A 48 2.76 24.55 6.59
C ARG A 48 2.73 25.31 5.27
N PRO A 49 2.47 24.63 4.13
CA PRO A 49 2.49 25.25 2.81
C PRO A 49 1.39 26.29 2.68
N GLN A 50 1.76 27.48 2.20
CA GLN A 50 0.80 28.56 1.89
C GLN A 50 0.28 28.45 0.45
N GLU A 51 1.07 27.83 -0.43
CA GLU A 51 0.75 27.65 -1.84
C GLU A 51 0.99 26.19 -2.24
N VAL A 52 0.12 25.68 -3.09
CA VAL A 52 0.22 24.32 -3.63
C VAL A 52 -0.03 24.31 -5.14
N PRO A 53 0.64 23.44 -5.88
CA PRO A 53 0.41 23.35 -7.32
C PRO A 53 -1.02 22.85 -7.62
N CYS A 54 -1.70 23.53 -8.54
CA CYS A 54 -3.01 23.17 -9.03
C CYS A 54 -2.99 23.04 -10.56
N LEU A 55 -3.78 22.11 -11.10
CA LEU A 55 -4.17 22.07 -12.51
C LEU A 55 -5.61 22.55 -12.58
N ALA A 56 -5.82 23.71 -13.19
CA ALA A 56 -7.13 24.28 -13.36
C ALA A 56 -7.67 23.99 -14.76
N PHE A 57 -8.90 23.50 -14.81
CA PHE A 57 -9.65 23.22 -16.02
C PHE A 57 -10.86 24.15 -16.10
N ASP A 58 -11.27 24.52 -17.30
CA ASP A 58 -12.41 25.41 -17.54
C ASP A 58 -13.72 24.62 -17.66
N ASP A 59 -13.66 23.32 -17.95
CA ASP A 59 -14.81 22.45 -18.15
C ASP A 59 -14.69 21.15 -17.35
N GLU A 60 -15.77 20.78 -16.69
CA GLU A 60 -15.89 19.52 -15.93
C GLU A 60 -15.68 18.28 -16.83
N ASN A 61 -16.12 18.34 -18.08
CA ASN A 61 -15.90 17.24 -19.03
C ASN A 61 -14.42 17.05 -19.40
N GLU A 62 -13.63 18.11 -19.39
CA GLU A 62 -12.17 17.99 -19.57
C GLU A 62 -11.53 17.29 -18.36
N ILE A 63 -11.98 17.63 -17.15
CA ILE A 63 -11.56 16.94 -15.93
C ILE A 63 -11.92 15.46 -16.00
N LEU A 64 -13.15 15.13 -16.39
CA LEU A 64 -13.59 13.73 -16.51
C LEU A 64 -12.74 12.96 -17.52
N ARG A 65 -12.41 13.56 -18.68
CA ARG A 65 -11.49 12.94 -19.66
C ARG A 65 -10.11 12.76 -19.10
N TYR A 66 -9.56 13.75 -18.43
CA TYR A 66 -8.25 13.68 -17.79
C TYR A 66 -8.21 12.57 -16.73
N LEU A 67 -9.21 12.50 -15.84
CA LEU A 67 -9.32 11.48 -14.82
C LEU A 67 -9.57 10.08 -15.42
N GLY A 68 -10.41 9.99 -16.44
CA GLY A 68 -10.65 8.75 -17.17
C GLY A 68 -9.38 8.21 -17.82
N PHE A 69 -8.63 9.06 -18.52
CA PHE A 69 -7.33 8.68 -19.07
C PHE A 69 -6.36 8.25 -17.99
N ARG A 70 -6.30 8.97 -16.87
CA ARG A 70 -5.38 8.69 -15.77
C ARG A 70 -5.73 7.39 -15.01
N HIS A 71 -7.01 7.12 -14.77
CA HIS A 71 -7.45 6.03 -13.91
C HIS A 71 -7.90 4.78 -14.65
N ILE A 72 -8.43 4.92 -15.89
CA ILE A 72 -8.96 3.81 -16.67
C ILE A 72 -7.97 3.34 -17.75
N THR A 73 -7.39 4.26 -18.52
CA THR A 73 -6.56 3.92 -19.68
C THR A 73 -5.11 4.33 -19.56
N GLY A 74 -4.79 5.30 -18.71
CA GLY A 74 -3.43 5.80 -18.51
C GLY A 74 -2.68 5.05 -17.44
N ILE A 75 -1.38 4.78 -17.69
CA ILE A 75 -0.42 4.10 -16.81
C ILE A 75 -0.98 2.78 -16.29
N LYS A 76 -0.68 1.70 -17.00
CA LYS A 76 -0.97 0.33 -16.60
C LYS A 76 -0.80 0.17 -15.09
N ALA A 77 -1.90 -0.05 -14.38
CA ALA A 77 -1.85 -0.18 -12.92
C ALA A 77 -0.85 -1.28 -12.55
N TRP A 78 0.05 -0.99 -11.65
CA TRP A 78 1.00 -1.99 -11.17
C TRP A 78 0.26 -3.20 -10.62
N SER A 79 0.71 -4.39 -10.97
CA SER A 79 0.23 -5.63 -10.35
C SER A 79 0.50 -5.62 -8.85
N ALA A 80 -0.21 -6.44 -8.10
CA ALA A 80 0.01 -6.56 -6.66
C ALA A 80 1.47 -6.94 -6.32
N LEU A 81 2.09 -7.82 -7.12
CA LEU A 81 3.50 -8.19 -6.98
C LEU A 81 4.44 -7.00 -7.26
N GLN A 82 4.17 -6.22 -8.32
CA GLN A 82 4.97 -5.03 -8.61
C GLN A 82 4.89 -3.98 -7.50
N LYS A 83 3.70 -3.80 -6.91
CA LYS A 83 3.53 -2.91 -5.74
C LYS A 83 4.30 -3.42 -4.52
N ALA A 84 4.31 -4.73 -4.28
CA ALA A 84 5.05 -5.34 -3.18
C ALA A 84 6.57 -5.18 -3.36
N ARG A 85 7.09 -5.44 -4.55
CA ARG A 85 8.51 -5.21 -4.91
C ARG A 85 8.92 -3.74 -4.73
N TYR A 86 8.05 -2.81 -5.11
CA TYR A 86 8.32 -1.39 -4.91
C TYR A 86 8.32 -1.01 -3.43
N ALA A 87 7.34 -1.51 -2.67
CA ALA A 87 7.27 -1.28 -1.22
C ALA A 87 8.51 -1.83 -0.50
N GLU A 88 9.02 -2.99 -0.91
CA GLU A 88 10.26 -3.57 -0.39
C GLU A 88 11.47 -2.64 -0.61
N ARG A 89 11.64 -2.13 -1.84
CA ARG A 89 12.72 -1.17 -2.16
C ARG A 89 12.63 0.11 -1.33
N MET A 90 11.41 0.59 -1.08
CA MET A 90 11.22 1.74 -0.21
C MET A 90 11.54 1.40 1.25
N TYR A 91 11.20 0.18 1.70
CA TYR A 91 11.47 -0.28 3.07
C TYR A 91 12.96 -0.40 3.36
N ASP A 92 13.80 -0.61 2.35
CA ASP A 92 15.26 -0.69 2.48
C ASP A 92 15.87 0.51 3.22
N LYS A 93 15.27 1.69 3.08
CA LYS A 93 15.68 2.91 3.80
C LYS A 93 15.53 2.80 5.32
N TYR A 94 14.64 1.91 5.76
CA TYR A 94 14.22 1.77 7.15
C TYR A 94 14.71 0.49 7.83
N LYS A 95 15.48 -0.34 7.13
CA LYS A 95 15.97 -1.65 7.63
C LYS A 95 16.78 -1.56 8.94
N THR A 96 17.38 -0.41 9.23
CA THR A 96 18.17 -0.19 10.45
C THR A 96 17.33 0.21 11.65
N LEU A 97 16.06 0.57 11.44
CA LEU A 97 15.12 0.94 12.49
C LEU A 97 14.43 -0.31 13.09
N PRO A 98 13.83 -0.18 14.27
CA PRO A 98 12.88 -1.17 14.75
C PRO A 98 11.81 -1.44 13.70
N GLU A 99 11.45 -2.71 13.50
CA GLU A 99 10.56 -3.15 12.41
C GLU A 99 9.23 -2.40 12.39
N ASP A 100 8.59 -2.25 13.53
CA ASP A 100 7.31 -1.54 13.63
C ASP A 100 7.42 -0.06 13.25
N GLU A 101 8.51 0.59 13.61
CA GLU A 101 8.79 1.97 13.23
C GLU A 101 9.03 2.10 11.72
N GLY A 102 9.85 1.23 11.15
CA GLY A 102 10.09 1.19 9.70
C GLY A 102 8.80 0.98 8.90
N LEU A 103 7.93 0.07 9.34
CA LEU A 103 6.64 -0.17 8.70
C LEU A 103 5.69 1.03 8.80
N ARG A 104 5.69 1.76 9.94
CA ARG A 104 4.89 2.98 10.08
C ARG A 104 5.36 4.09 9.15
N LEU A 105 6.67 4.28 9.01
CA LEU A 105 7.23 5.28 8.12
C LEU A 105 6.91 4.95 6.66
N LEU A 106 7.09 3.71 6.23
CA LEU A 106 6.74 3.27 4.89
C LEU A 106 5.24 3.44 4.61
N ALA A 107 4.38 3.08 5.56
CA ALA A 107 2.93 3.26 5.44
C ALA A 107 2.56 4.73 5.27
N ARG A 108 3.22 5.63 5.99
CA ARG A 108 3.04 7.08 5.85
C ARG A 108 3.49 7.60 4.48
N GLU A 109 4.66 7.17 3.99
CA GLU A 109 5.15 7.56 2.65
C GLU A 109 4.22 7.09 1.52
N THR A 110 3.68 5.89 1.64
CA THR A 110 2.82 5.29 0.61
C THR A 110 1.34 5.65 0.74
N GLY A 111 0.96 6.41 1.77
CA GLY A 111 -0.44 6.73 2.06
C GLY A 111 -1.28 5.49 2.40
N SER A 112 -0.65 4.43 2.89
CA SER A 112 -1.28 3.16 3.22
C SER A 112 -1.38 2.96 4.73
N ARG A 113 -1.92 1.80 5.15
CA ARG A 113 -1.95 1.41 6.56
C ARG A 113 -0.74 0.53 6.87
N ARG A 114 -0.21 0.65 8.10
CA ARG A 114 0.94 -0.12 8.58
C ARG A 114 0.76 -1.64 8.40
N ASP A 115 -0.40 -2.15 8.82
CA ASP A 115 -0.73 -3.57 8.73
C ASP A 115 -0.90 -4.05 7.26
N THR A 116 -1.40 -3.19 6.37
CA THR A 116 -1.50 -3.49 4.93
C THR A 116 -0.12 -3.61 4.29
N VAL A 117 0.77 -2.68 4.62
CA VAL A 117 2.15 -2.71 4.11
C VAL A 117 2.90 -3.91 4.67
N GLY A 118 2.77 -4.18 5.97
CA GLY A 118 3.38 -5.35 6.60
C GLY A 118 2.90 -6.65 5.96
N GLN A 119 1.59 -6.82 5.76
CA GLN A 119 1.01 -7.99 5.10
C GLN A 119 1.53 -8.15 3.66
N MET A 120 1.64 -7.06 2.92
CA MET A 120 2.17 -7.07 1.55
C MET A 120 3.64 -7.53 1.52
N LEU A 121 4.47 -7.03 2.42
CA LEU A 121 5.89 -7.42 2.52
C LEU A 121 6.04 -8.86 3.01
N THR A 122 5.18 -9.31 3.94
CA THR A 122 5.16 -10.72 4.36
C THR A 122 4.78 -11.64 3.20
N ALA A 123 3.73 -11.30 2.45
CA ALA A 123 3.35 -12.06 1.25
C ALA A 123 4.50 -12.13 0.23
N LEU A 124 5.22 -11.01 0.04
CA LEU A 124 6.39 -10.98 -0.84
C LEU A 124 7.49 -11.90 -0.34
N LYS A 125 7.75 -11.89 0.96
CA LYS A 125 8.75 -12.79 1.57
C LYS A 125 8.42 -14.26 1.35
N LEU A 126 7.14 -14.63 1.47
CA LEU A 126 6.68 -16.01 1.19
C LEU A 126 6.81 -16.36 -0.30
N TYR A 127 6.44 -15.43 -1.18
CA TYR A 127 6.58 -15.61 -2.61
C TYR A 127 8.04 -15.83 -3.00
N ASP A 128 8.94 -14.98 -2.54
CA ASP A 128 10.38 -15.08 -2.82
C ASP A 128 10.97 -16.38 -2.33
N ARG A 129 10.54 -16.83 -1.13
CA ARG A 129 10.98 -18.12 -0.60
C ARG A 129 10.53 -19.29 -1.47
N ALA A 130 9.31 -19.25 -1.97
CA ALA A 130 8.81 -20.26 -2.90
C ALA A 130 9.53 -20.19 -4.25
N GLU A 131 9.78 -19.01 -4.79
CA GLU A 131 10.52 -18.78 -6.04
C GLU A 131 11.96 -19.31 -5.93
N GLU A 132 12.68 -19.01 -4.83
CA GLU A 132 14.02 -19.55 -4.51
C GLU A 132 14.07 -21.08 -4.51
N ARG A 133 12.96 -21.73 -4.17
CA ARG A 133 12.78 -23.18 -4.16
C ARG A 133 12.16 -23.73 -5.44
N ASN A 134 12.13 -22.94 -6.51
CA ASN A 134 11.46 -23.29 -7.77
C ASN A 134 10.03 -23.78 -7.52
N PHE A 135 9.27 -23.05 -6.69
CA PHE A 135 7.92 -23.38 -6.23
C PHE A 135 7.78 -24.84 -5.75
N PHE A 136 8.84 -25.35 -5.12
CA PHE A 136 8.90 -26.74 -4.59
C PHE A 136 8.68 -27.83 -5.64
N GLY A 137 8.86 -27.51 -6.92
CA GLY A 137 8.58 -28.41 -8.04
C GLY A 137 7.09 -28.65 -8.31
N LEU A 138 6.22 -27.81 -7.76
CA LEU A 138 4.79 -27.83 -8.07
C LEU A 138 4.55 -27.42 -9.54
N PRO A 139 3.48 -27.89 -10.19
CA PRO A 139 3.14 -27.54 -11.56
C PRO A 139 2.54 -26.13 -11.66
N ILE A 140 3.28 -25.14 -11.18
CA ILE A 140 2.90 -23.72 -11.14
C ILE A 140 3.60 -22.99 -12.26
N VAL A 141 2.85 -22.17 -13.02
CA VAL A 141 3.38 -21.22 -13.99
C VAL A 141 3.54 -19.87 -13.30
N PRO A 142 4.77 -19.37 -13.06
CA PRO A 142 5.01 -18.17 -12.25
C PRO A 142 4.23 -16.93 -12.74
N GLU A 143 4.09 -16.79 -14.05
CA GLU A 143 3.39 -15.67 -14.70
C GLU A 143 1.87 -15.69 -14.45
N GLN A 144 1.32 -16.84 -14.03
CA GLN A 144 -0.10 -17.03 -13.74
C GLN A 144 -0.41 -16.92 -12.25
N ILE A 145 0.61 -16.79 -11.38
CA ILE A 145 0.40 -16.59 -9.96
C ILE A 145 -0.30 -15.25 -9.72
N GLU A 146 -1.50 -15.30 -9.22
CA GLU A 146 -2.19 -14.10 -8.75
C GLU A 146 -1.73 -13.76 -7.32
N PHE A 147 -0.68 -12.96 -7.20
CA PHE A 147 -0.02 -12.58 -5.94
C PHE A 147 -1.01 -12.02 -4.90
N SER A 148 -2.08 -11.36 -5.32
CA SER A 148 -3.14 -10.84 -4.43
C SER A 148 -3.81 -11.94 -3.61
N VAL A 149 -3.90 -13.16 -4.14
CA VAL A 149 -4.48 -14.32 -3.44
C VAL A 149 -3.63 -14.69 -2.23
N LEU A 150 -2.30 -14.71 -2.38
CA LEU A 150 -1.39 -14.97 -1.26
C LEU A 150 -1.51 -13.89 -0.19
N GLY A 151 -1.58 -12.62 -0.59
CA GLY A 151 -1.85 -11.51 0.33
C GLY A 151 -3.16 -11.69 1.09
N THR A 152 -4.24 -12.07 0.40
CA THR A 152 -5.55 -12.31 1.02
C THR A 152 -5.51 -13.50 1.99
N ALA A 153 -4.81 -14.57 1.63
CA ALA A 153 -4.65 -15.76 2.46
C ALA A 153 -4.05 -15.43 3.84
N LEU A 154 -3.11 -14.48 3.91
CA LEU A 154 -2.53 -13.99 5.16
C LEU A 154 -3.52 -13.20 6.05
N SER A 155 -4.76 -13.00 5.65
CA SER A 155 -5.81 -12.44 6.51
C SER A 155 -6.42 -13.49 7.45
N TYR A 156 -6.18 -14.77 7.22
CA TYR A 156 -6.71 -15.87 8.03
C TYR A 156 -5.71 -16.29 9.11
N SER A 157 -6.10 -16.15 10.38
CA SER A 157 -5.23 -16.50 11.52
C SER A 157 -4.77 -17.95 11.53
N ALA A 158 -5.64 -18.88 11.14
CA ALA A 158 -5.28 -20.29 11.04
C ALA A 158 -4.14 -20.55 10.03
N LEU A 159 -4.09 -19.77 8.95
CA LEU A 159 -3.01 -19.89 7.97
C LEU A 159 -1.68 -19.27 8.48
N ILE A 160 -1.76 -18.18 9.24
CA ILE A 160 -0.61 -17.59 9.91
C ILE A 160 0.04 -18.60 10.85
N GLU A 161 -0.78 -19.24 11.70
CA GLU A 161 -0.35 -20.27 12.63
C GLU A 161 0.23 -21.49 11.90
N PHE A 162 -0.45 -21.97 10.86
CA PHE A 162 -0.01 -23.11 10.04
C PHE A 162 1.34 -22.86 9.37
N LEU A 163 1.60 -21.62 8.93
CA LEU A 163 2.87 -21.21 8.34
C LEU A 163 3.97 -20.96 9.37
N GLY A 164 3.68 -20.98 10.68
CA GLY A 164 4.63 -20.67 11.75
C GLY A 164 4.99 -19.18 11.84
N LEU A 165 4.12 -18.29 11.34
CA LEU A 165 4.34 -16.84 11.38
C LEU A 165 3.82 -16.24 12.68
N GLU A 166 4.49 -15.20 13.20
CA GLU A 166 4.04 -14.48 14.40
C GLU A 166 2.78 -13.64 14.14
N SER A 167 2.63 -13.11 12.93
CA SER A 167 1.48 -12.32 12.50
C SER A 167 1.43 -12.21 10.97
N ARG A 168 0.33 -11.64 10.44
CA ARG A 168 0.24 -11.31 9.01
C ARG A 168 1.26 -10.27 8.54
N SER A 169 1.90 -9.56 9.47
CA SER A 169 2.93 -8.54 9.22
C SER A 169 4.31 -8.98 9.69
N ASP A 170 4.56 -10.29 9.81
CA ASP A 170 5.87 -10.86 10.12
C ASP A 170 6.75 -10.86 8.87
N ILE A 171 7.31 -9.69 8.56
CA ILE A 171 8.11 -9.48 7.34
C ILE A 171 9.43 -10.26 7.35
N LYS A 172 9.88 -10.75 8.50
CA LYS A 172 11.09 -11.57 8.62
C LYS A 172 10.80 -13.05 8.44
N ALA A 173 9.57 -13.47 8.71
CA ALA A 173 9.11 -14.84 8.62
C ALA A 173 10.10 -15.86 9.24
N LYS A 174 10.59 -15.55 10.45
CA LYS A 174 11.67 -16.37 11.10
C LYS A 174 11.21 -17.77 11.46
N GLY A 175 9.94 -17.93 11.80
CA GLY A 175 9.35 -19.21 12.15
C GLY A 175 8.76 -19.97 10.95
N LEU A 176 8.97 -19.48 9.72
CA LEU A 176 8.35 -20.04 8.53
C LEU A 176 8.67 -21.53 8.34
N GLU A 177 7.62 -22.34 8.31
CA GLU A 177 7.66 -23.78 8.04
C GLU A 177 7.63 -24.02 6.52
N GLU A 178 8.76 -24.43 5.93
CA GLU A 178 8.88 -24.60 4.47
C GLU A 178 7.90 -25.64 3.90
N ARG A 179 7.58 -26.69 4.67
CA ARG A 179 6.59 -27.70 4.25
C ARG A 179 5.19 -27.09 4.21
N ALA A 180 4.82 -26.32 5.21
CA ALA A 180 3.54 -25.63 5.24
C ALA A 180 3.43 -24.61 4.10
N LEU A 181 4.52 -23.89 3.78
CA LEU A 181 4.56 -22.99 2.64
C LEU A 181 4.32 -23.71 1.32
N LYS A 182 4.93 -24.90 1.12
CA LYS A 182 4.66 -25.73 -0.06
C LYS A 182 3.18 -26.10 -0.15
N ASP A 183 2.59 -26.59 0.96
CA ASP A 183 1.19 -27.01 0.98
C ASP A 183 0.26 -25.82 0.68
N VAL A 184 0.56 -24.62 1.18
CA VAL A 184 -0.19 -23.40 0.87
C VAL A 184 -0.09 -23.03 -0.61
N PHE A 185 1.09 -23.14 -1.23
CA PHE A 185 1.23 -22.89 -2.67
C PHE A 185 0.50 -23.91 -3.52
N ASP A 186 0.49 -25.18 -3.08
CA ASP A 186 -0.28 -26.25 -3.72
C ASP A 186 -1.78 -25.93 -3.70
N TRP A 187 -2.33 -25.61 -2.53
CA TRP A 187 -3.74 -25.28 -2.37
C TRP A 187 -4.21 -24.04 -3.10
N LEU A 188 -3.34 -23.01 -3.20
CA LEU A 188 -3.73 -21.72 -3.79
C LEU A 188 -3.53 -21.65 -5.30
N PHE A 189 -2.56 -22.39 -5.85
CA PHE A 189 -2.08 -22.15 -7.21
C PHE A 189 -1.99 -23.41 -8.07
N VAL A 190 -2.14 -24.60 -7.50
CA VAL A 190 -2.29 -25.84 -8.28
C VAL A 190 -3.77 -26.12 -8.44
N VAL A 191 -4.26 -25.98 -9.66
CA VAL A 191 -5.66 -26.28 -9.99
C VAL A 191 -5.72 -27.72 -10.47
N GLU A 192 -6.54 -28.57 -9.82
CA GLU A 192 -6.91 -29.89 -10.31
C GLU A 192 -7.93 -29.81 -11.47
#